data_f0d1c51eb2fa3a09187ce3913a74d175
#
_entry.id   f0d1c51eb2fa3a09187ce3913a74d175
#
_cell.length_a   1.000
_cell.length_b   1.000
_cell.length_c   1.000
_cell.angle_alpha   90.00
_cell.angle_beta   90.00
_cell.angle_gamma   90.00
#
_symmetry.space_group_name_H-M   'P 1'
#
loop_
_entity.id
_entity.type
_entity.pdbx_description
1 polymer ?
#
loop_
_entity_poly.entity_id
_entity_poly.type
_entity_poly.pdbx_seq_one_letter_code
_entity_poly.pdbx_strand_id
1 'polypeptide(L)'
;MTVRVHLVRHAKAKNRAGWTEPDALRPLTKRGRREAAALAELLRASAPARLVSSPFVRCVQTFEPLAEALDIAIETTELLAEGADGGGALDLLLSLSRGGSVGCCTHGDVLYAVVRTVTTTGVRLDGPLDVPVASAWVLEVEGGQVVGGTFVERPSR
;
A
#
# COMPACT_ATOMS: atom_id res chain seq x y z
N MET A 1 0.61 16.17 -16.13
CA MET A 1 0.04 14.81 -16.15
C MET A 1 -0.05 14.26 -14.75
N THR A 2 -1.19 13.73 -14.40
CA THR A 2 -1.42 13.19 -13.05
C THR A 2 -1.11 11.69 -13.03
N VAL A 3 -0.28 11.30 -12.09
CA VAL A 3 0.07 9.89 -11.86
C VAL A 3 -0.50 9.47 -10.51
N ARG A 4 -0.99 8.24 -10.41
CA ARG A 4 -1.58 7.74 -9.16
C ARG A 4 -0.66 6.75 -8.48
N VAL A 5 -0.52 6.92 -7.17
CA VAL A 5 0.17 5.98 -6.29
C VAL A 5 -0.88 5.35 -5.39
N HIS A 6 -1.09 4.04 -5.53
CA HIS A 6 -2.03 3.29 -4.71
C HIS A 6 -1.26 2.78 -3.49
N LEU A 7 -1.38 3.48 -2.38
CA LEU A 7 -0.67 3.13 -1.14
C LEU A 7 -1.58 2.30 -0.26
N VAL A 8 -1.31 1.01 -0.19
CA VAL A 8 -2.19 -0.01 0.39
C VAL A 8 -1.64 -0.53 1.70
N ARG A 9 -2.49 -0.63 2.72
CA ARG A 9 -2.15 -1.39 3.92
C ARG A 9 -2.44 -2.86 3.68
N HIS A 10 -1.54 -3.74 4.12
CA HIS A 10 -1.74 -5.18 3.98
C HIS A 10 -3.10 -5.62 4.54
N ALA A 11 -3.61 -6.72 4.03
CA ALA A 11 -4.88 -7.30 4.46
C ALA A 11 -4.75 -7.98 5.84
N LYS A 12 -5.82 -8.55 6.34
CA LYS A 12 -5.88 -9.14 7.67
C LYS A 12 -4.86 -10.27 7.82
N ALA A 13 -3.91 -10.08 8.73
CA ALA A 13 -2.88 -11.08 9.04
C ALA A 13 -3.29 -11.90 10.27
N LYS A 14 -2.66 -13.07 10.44
CA LYS A 14 -2.84 -13.87 11.65
C LYS A 14 -2.46 -13.04 12.87
N ASN A 15 -3.04 -13.38 14.02
CA ASN A 15 -2.79 -12.64 15.24
C ASN A 15 -1.31 -12.72 15.64
N ARG A 16 -0.78 -11.59 16.07
CA ARG A 16 0.59 -11.51 16.58
C ARG A 16 0.75 -12.40 17.83
N ALA A 17 -0.27 -12.40 18.70
CA ALA A 17 -0.32 -13.30 19.84
C ALA A 17 -0.42 -14.74 19.32
N GLY A 18 0.44 -15.62 19.82
CA GLY A 18 0.49 -17.00 19.39
C GLY A 18 1.34 -17.27 18.16
N TRP A 19 1.83 -16.23 17.49
CA TRP A 19 2.77 -16.40 16.39
C TRP A 19 4.18 -16.52 16.95
N THR A 20 4.84 -17.66 16.70
CA THR A 20 6.14 -17.99 17.31
C THR A 20 7.32 -17.83 16.37
N GLU A 21 7.06 -17.63 15.08
CA GLU A 21 8.11 -17.37 14.07
C GLU A 21 8.42 -15.88 13.98
N PRO A 22 9.46 -15.47 13.25
CA PRO A 22 9.70 -14.04 13.03
C PRO A 22 8.46 -13.34 12.48
N ASP A 23 8.19 -12.13 12.96
CA ASP A 23 6.99 -11.39 12.57
C ASP A 23 6.90 -11.17 11.05
N ALA A 24 8.05 -11.03 10.39
CA ALA A 24 8.09 -10.83 8.94
C ALA A 24 7.49 -12.01 8.16
N LEU A 25 7.40 -13.18 8.77
CA LEU A 25 6.85 -14.39 8.13
C LEU A 25 5.37 -14.59 8.42
N ARG A 26 4.76 -13.76 9.26
CA ARG A 26 3.35 -13.90 9.66
C ARG A 26 2.43 -13.63 8.47
N PRO A 27 1.66 -14.65 8.03
CA PRO A 27 0.88 -14.55 6.80
C PRO A 27 -0.51 -14.00 7.01
N LEU A 28 -1.22 -13.79 5.91
CA LEU A 28 -2.63 -13.43 5.94
C LEU A 28 -3.48 -14.59 6.47
N THR A 29 -4.63 -14.23 7.05
CA THR A 29 -5.68 -15.19 7.37
C THR A 29 -6.46 -15.51 6.10
N LYS A 30 -7.40 -16.48 6.19
CA LYS A 30 -8.34 -16.75 5.09
C LYS A 30 -9.13 -15.49 4.75
N ARG A 31 -9.59 -14.76 5.78
CA ARG A 31 -10.28 -13.48 5.57
C ARG A 31 -9.38 -12.48 4.85
N GLY A 32 -8.12 -12.39 5.25
CA GLY A 32 -7.16 -11.51 4.61
C GLY A 32 -6.94 -11.87 3.15
N ARG A 33 -6.91 -13.14 2.82
CA ARG A 33 -6.78 -13.57 1.43
C ARG A 33 -8.00 -13.19 0.60
N ARG A 34 -9.21 -13.26 1.18
CA ARG A 34 -10.43 -12.78 0.50
C ARG A 34 -10.39 -11.27 0.32
N GLU A 35 -9.91 -10.54 1.32
CA GLU A 35 -9.73 -9.09 1.22
C GLU A 35 -8.76 -8.73 0.10
N ALA A 36 -7.65 -9.48 0.01
CA ALA A 36 -6.66 -9.26 -1.05
C ALA A 36 -7.25 -9.51 -2.44
N ALA A 37 -8.05 -10.56 -2.60
CA ALA A 37 -8.71 -10.86 -3.87
C ALA A 37 -9.69 -9.77 -4.26
N ALA A 38 -10.49 -9.27 -3.31
CA ALA A 38 -11.44 -8.19 -3.55
C ALA A 38 -10.73 -6.87 -3.87
N LEU A 39 -9.61 -6.61 -3.19
CA LEU A 39 -8.79 -5.43 -3.46
C LEU A 39 -8.20 -5.50 -4.87
N ALA A 40 -7.77 -6.68 -5.31
CA ALA A 40 -7.27 -6.87 -6.67
C ALA A 40 -8.32 -6.50 -7.72
N GLU A 41 -9.56 -6.92 -7.52
CA GLU A 41 -10.64 -6.56 -8.44
C GLU A 41 -10.84 -5.04 -8.49
N LEU A 42 -10.71 -4.38 -7.33
CA LEU A 42 -10.88 -2.93 -7.25
C LEU A 42 -9.73 -2.19 -7.94
N LEU A 43 -8.49 -2.64 -7.74
CA LEU A 43 -7.31 -1.92 -8.23
C LEU A 43 -6.92 -2.28 -9.67
N ARG A 44 -7.35 -3.42 -10.18
CA ARG A 44 -6.94 -3.84 -11.53
C ARG A 44 -7.40 -2.86 -12.62
N ALA A 45 -8.51 -2.18 -12.40
CA ALA A 45 -9.02 -1.20 -13.35
C ALA A 45 -8.06 -0.03 -13.55
N SER A 46 -7.29 0.31 -12.51
CA SER A 46 -6.28 1.37 -12.59
C SER A 46 -4.99 0.88 -13.28
N ALA A 47 -4.83 -0.43 -13.43
CA ALA A 47 -3.71 -1.08 -14.11
C ALA A 47 -2.35 -0.44 -13.73
N PRO A 48 -1.94 -0.46 -12.45
CA PRO A 48 -0.62 0.08 -12.10
C PRO A 48 0.47 -0.66 -12.86
N ALA A 49 1.48 0.09 -13.32
CA ALA A 49 2.55 -0.48 -14.13
C ALA A 49 3.55 -1.29 -13.30
N ARG A 50 3.64 -0.99 -12.00
CA ARG A 50 4.55 -1.68 -11.07
C ARG A 50 3.85 -1.93 -9.76
N LEU A 51 4.22 -3.03 -9.10
CA LEU A 51 3.80 -3.33 -7.74
C LEU A 51 5.05 -3.46 -6.89
N VAL A 52 5.13 -2.63 -5.84
CA VAL A 52 6.27 -2.59 -4.93
C VAL A 52 5.74 -2.80 -3.51
N SER A 53 6.38 -3.66 -2.75
CA SER A 53 5.85 -4.10 -1.46
C SER A 53 6.93 -4.14 -0.39
N SER A 54 6.51 -3.95 0.87
CA SER A 54 7.29 -4.42 2.00
C SER A 54 7.65 -5.89 1.77
N PRO A 55 8.84 -6.34 2.20
CA PRO A 55 9.20 -7.76 2.04
C PRO A 55 8.47 -8.68 3.02
N PHE A 56 7.71 -8.14 3.97
CA PHE A 56 6.94 -8.95 4.91
C PHE A 56 5.90 -9.77 4.17
N VAL A 57 5.76 -11.03 4.57
CA VAL A 57 4.87 -11.99 3.87
C VAL A 57 3.46 -11.44 3.72
N ARG A 58 2.90 -10.83 4.78
CA ARG A 58 1.52 -10.31 4.74
C ARG A 58 1.32 -9.21 3.69
N CYS A 59 2.35 -8.43 3.40
CA CYS A 59 2.27 -7.41 2.36
C CYS A 59 2.38 -8.03 0.96
N VAL A 60 3.32 -8.93 0.77
CA VAL A 60 3.48 -9.63 -0.51
C VAL A 60 2.21 -10.39 -0.85
N GLN A 61 1.64 -11.13 0.11
CA GLN A 61 0.41 -11.90 -0.11
C GLN A 61 -0.78 -10.99 -0.45
N THR A 62 -0.80 -9.76 0.09
CA THR A 62 -1.87 -8.81 -0.24
C THR A 62 -1.87 -8.46 -1.72
N PHE A 63 -0.70 -8.40 -2.35
CA PHE A 63 -0.57 -8.06 -3.77
C PHE A 63 -0.55 -9.26 -4.70
N GLU A 64 -0.45 -10.49 -4.19
CA GLU A 64 -0.38 -11.66 -5.07
C GLU A 64 -1.55 -11.77 -6.05
N PRO A 65 -2.82 -11.60 -5.60
CA PRO A 65 -3.93 -11.67 -6.56
C PRO A 65 -3.87 -10.58 -7.64
N LEU A 66 -3.45 -9.37 -7.27
CA LEU A 66 -3.35 -8.27 -8.22
C LEU A 66 -2.20 -8.50 -9.21
N ALA A 67 -1.07 -8.97 -8.72
CA ALA A 67 0.08 -9.29 -9.57
C ALA A 67 -0.28 -10.36 -10.59
N GLU A 68 -1.02 -11.38 -10.17
CA GLU A 68 -1.48 -12.43 -11.07
C GLU A 68 -2.45 -11.86 -12.11
N ALA A 69 -3.40 -11.04 -11.69
CA ALA A 69 -4.38 -10.44 -12.60
C ALA A 69 -3.73 -9.52 -13.64
N LEU A 70 -2.68 -8.82 -13.26
CA LEU A 70 -1.97 -7.89 -14.15
C LEU A 70 -0.78 -8.53 -14.88
N ASP A 71 -0.43 -9.76 -14.52
CA ASP A 71 0.72 -10.49 -15.05
C ASP A 71 2.01 -9.68 -14.90
N ILE A 72 2.24 -9.15 -13.70
CA ILE A 72 3.47 -8.42 -13.36
C ILE A 72 4.05 -8.95 -12.05
N ALA A 73 5.35 -8.76 -11.88
CA ALA A 73 6.06 -9.20 -10.68
C ALA A 73 5.83 -8.22 -9.52
N ILE A 74 5.96 -8.72 -8.30
CA ILE A 74 6.00 -7.90 -7.09
C ILE A 74 7.45 -7.65 -6.74
N GLU A 75 7.85 -6.37 -6.69
CA GLU A 75 9.18 -5.96 -6.25
C GLU A 75 9.10 -5.68 -4.75
N THR A 76 10.15 -5.98 -4.00
CA THR A 76 10.17 -5.72 -2.56
C THR A 76 11.24 -4.71 -2.19
N THR A 77 11.00 -3.97 -1.11
CA THR A 77 11.95 -3.00 -0.59
C THR A 77 11.77 -2.82 0.92
N GLU A 78 12.90 -2.72 1.62
CA GLU A 78 12.89 -2.44 3.07
C GLU A 78 12.36 -1.05 3.39
N LEU A 79 12.32 -0.16 2.41
CA LEU A 79 11.81 1.21 2.61
C LEU A 79 10.30 1.23 2.90
N LEU A 80 9.61 0.13 2.64
CA LEU A 80 8.18 -0.02 2.96
C LEU A 80 7.93 -1.01 4.10
N ALA A 81 8.99 -1.51 4.75
CA ALA A 81 8.86 -2.46 5.85
C ALA A 81 8.27 -1.77 7.10
N GLU A 82 7.70 -2.56 8.00
CA GLU A 82 7.21 -2.05 9.27
C GLU A 82 8.35 -1.35 10.01
N GLY A 83 8.08 -0.17 10.55
CA GLY A 83 9.10 0.64 11.22
C GLY A 83 9.93 1.51 10.30
N ALA A 84 9.72 1.44 8.98
CA ALA A 84 10.47 2.28 8.04
C ALA A 84 10.14 3.75 8.23
N ASP A 85 11.10 4.61 7.89
CA ASP A 85 10.94 6.06 7.99
C ASP A 85 9.92 6.57 6.96
N GLY A 86 8.94 7.34 7.42
CA GLY A 86 7.90 7.88 6.56
C GLY A 86 8.41 8.81 5.49
N GLY A 87 9.44 9.62 5.79
CA GLY A 87 10.06 10.50 4.81
C GLY A 87 10.75 9.73 3.69
N GLY A 88 11.47 8.67 4.06
CA GLY A 88 12.12 7.79 3.09
C GLY A 88 11.10 7.06 2.22
N ALA A 89 10.00 6.59 2.83
CA ALA A 89 8.93 5.94 2.10
C ALA A 89 8.28 6.91 1.10
N LEU A 90 8.00 8.14 1.51
CA LEU A 90 7.42 9.14 0.62
C LEU A 90 8.34 9.46 -0.55
N ASP A 91 9.62 9.62 -0.29
CA ASP A 91 10.61 9.86 -1.35
C ASP A 91 10.61 8.71 -2.36
N LEU A 92 10.51 7.47 -1.87
CA LEU A 92 10.40 6.29 -2.72
C LEU A 92 9.16 6.37 -3.61
N LEU A 93 7.99 6.67 -3.02
CA LEU A 93 6.75 6.76 -3.78
C LEU A 93 6.83 7.78 -4.89
N LEU A 94 7.39 8.95 -4.60
CA LEU A 94 7.54 10.02 -5.59
C LEU A 94 8.52 9.61 -6.69
N SER A 95 9.59 8.93 -6.34
CA SER A 95 10.55 8.40 -7.32
C SER A 95 9.89 7.38 -8.25
N LEU A 96 9.14 6.43 -7.66
CA LEU A 96 8.44 5.40 -8.44
C LEU A 96 7.40 6.00 -9.38
N SER A 97 6.73 7.07 -8.96
CA SER A 97 5.66 7.69 -9.74
C SER A 97 6.17 8.32 -11.04
N ARG A 98 7.47 8.56 -11.17
CA ARG A 98 8.05 9.06 -12.42
C ARG A 98 7.87 8.08 -13.57
N GLY A 99 7.78 6.80 -13.28
CA GLY A 99 7.60 5.75 -14.30
C GLY A 99 6.15 5.44 -14.61
N GLY A 100 5.19 6.14 -14.00
CA GLY A 100 3.78 5.90 -14.18
C GLY A 100 3.09 5.52 -12.87
N SER A 101 1.85 5.08 -12.96
CA SER A 101 1.08 4.69 -11.80
C SER A 101 1.67 3.42 -11.17
N VAL A 102 1.69 3.39 -9.84
CA VAL A 102 2.33 2.32 -9.07
C VAL A 102 1.45 1.94 -7.89
N GLY A 103 1.45 0.65 -7.56
CA GLY A 103 0.85 0.14 -6.34
C GLY A 103 1.93 -0.18 -5.32
N CYS A 104 1.75 0.27 -4.10
CA CYS A 104 2.69 0.04 -3.01
C CYS A 104 1.95 -0.54 -1.81
N CYS A 105 2.46 -1.65 -1.28
CA CYS A 105 1.87 -2.27 -0.09
C CYS A 105 2.81 -2.12 1.10
N THR A 106 2.27 -1.64 2.20
CA THR A 106 3.05 -1.37 3.41
C THR A 106 2.21 -1.60 4.66
N HIS A 107 2.70 -1.12 5.78
CA HIS A 107 2.13 -1.30 7.10
C HIS A 107 1.43 -0.03 7.58
N GLY A 108 0.57 -0.16 8.59
CA GLY A 108 -0.21 0.96 9.09
C GLY A 108 0.63 2.13 9.58
N ASP A 109 1.76 1.86 10.24
CA ASP A 109 2.64 2.91 10.76
C ASP A 109 3.30 3.72 9.65
N VAL A 110 3.77 3.06 8.59
CA VAL A 110 4.42 3.73 7.46
C VAL A 110 3.38 4.55 6.69
N LEU A 111 2.22 3.96 6.45
CA LEU A 111 1.14 4.63 5.74
C LEU A 111 0.68 5.88 6.50
N TYR A 112 0.50 5.75 7.83
CA TYR A 112 0.16 6.88 8.69
C TYR A 112 1.19 8.01 8.54
N ALA A 113 2.48 7.67 8.60
CA ALA A 113 3.55 8.67 8.52
C ALA A 113 3.59 9.36 7.16
N VAL A 114 3.40 8.61 6.08
CA VAL A 114 3.38 9.18 4.73
C VAL A 114 2.22 10.16 4.56
N VAL A 115 1.01 9.74 4.92
CA VAL A 115 -0.19 10.58 4.76
C VAL A 115 -0.08 11.81 5.62
N ARG A 116 0.39 11.68 6.86
CA ARG A 116 0.59 12.82 7.75
C ARG A 116 1.61 13.80 7.17
N THR A 117 2.73 13.30 6.63
CA THR A 117 3.74 14.16 6.02
C THR A 117 3.15 14.96 4.85
N VAL A 118 2.36 14.30 4.02
CA VAL A 118 1.69 14.96 2.88
C VAL A 118 0.78 16.08 3.38
N THR A 119 -0.01 15.83 4.43
CA THR A 119 -0.92 16.87 4.95
C THR A 119 -0.17 18.06 5.54
N THR A 120 1.03 17.86 6.07
CA THR A 120 1.81 18.98 6.60
C THR A 120 2.35 19.91 5.50
N THR A 121 2.36 19.47 4.26
CA THR A 121 2.76 20.32 3.14
C THR A 121 1.62 21.18 2.61
N GLY A 122 0.45 21.12 3.23
CA GLY A 122 -0.71 21.91 2.84
C GLY A 122 -1.67 21.20 1.90
N VAL A 123 -1.38 19.97 1.53
CA VAL A 123 -2.31 19.18 0.70
C VAL A 123 -3.44 18.66 1.58
N ARG A 124 -4.67 18.92 1.17
CA ARG A 124 -5.84 18.46 1.91
C ARG A 124 -6.17 17.03 1.51
N LEU A 125 -6.19 16.15 2.51
CA LEU A 125 -6.59 14.75 2.34
C LEU A 125 -7.74 14.45 3.30
N ASP A 126 -8.92 14.20 2.75
CA ASP A 126 -10.14 13.92 3.54
C ASP A 126 -10.25 12.42 3.77
N GLY A 127 -9.87 11.97 4.95
CA GLY A 127 -9.95 10.56 5.31
C GLY A 127 -9.04 10.24 6.49
N PRO A 128 -8.97 8.96 6.88
CA PRO A 128 -8.25 8.55 8.07
C PRO A 128 -6.74 8.52 7.84
N LEU A 129 -5.99 8.94 8.86
CA LEU A 129 -4.55 8.69 8.93
C LEU A 129 -4.28 7.25 9.37
N ASP A 130 -5.11 6.74 10.27
CA ASP A 130 -5.03 5.37 10.75
C ASP A 130 -5.84 4.48 9.82
N VAL A 131 -5.19 3.96 8.81
CA VAL A 131 -5.84 3.25 7.71
C VAL A 131 -6.12 1.80 8.10
N PRO A 132 -7.38 1.34 7.98
CA PRO A 132 -7.69 -0.07 8.24
C PRO A 132 -6.98 -1.02 7.28
N VAL A 133 -6.82 -2.28 7.68
CA VAL A 133 -6.23 -3.30 6.81
C VAL A 133 -7.00 -3.39 5.48
N ALA A 134 -6.31 -3.69 4.41
CA ALA A 134 -6.84 -3.83 3.05
C ALA A 134 -7.51 -2.55 2.51
N SER A 135 -7.24 -1.42 3.15
CA SER A 135 -7.67 -0.11 2.66
C SER A 135 -6.46 0.65 2.10
N ALA A 136 -6.71 1.71 1.38
CA ALA A 136 -5.66 2.41 0.66
C ALA A 136 -5.90 3.91 0.58
N TRP A 137 -4.82 4.65 0.42
CA TRP A 137 -4.85 6.01 -0.10
C TRP A 137 -4.37 5.99 -1.54
N VAL A 138 -5.17 6.54 -2.44
CA VAL A 138 -4.74 6.75 -3.82
C VAL A 138 -4.26 8.20 -3.91
N LEU A 139 -2.94 8.38 -3.93
CA LEU A 139 -2.33 9.70 -3.96
C LEU A 139 -2.14 10.13 -5.41
N GLU A 140 -2.48 11.39 -5.69
CA GLU A 140 -2.30 11.98 -7.00
C GLU A 140 -1.01 12.79 -7.01
N VAL A 141 -0.14 12.52 -7.98
CA VAL A 141 1.17 13.13 -8.08
C VAL A 141 1.29 13.89 -9.38
N GLU A 142 1.72 15.17 -9.30
CA GLU A 142 2.00 16.02 -10.45
C GLU A 142 3.29 16.75 -10.18
N GLY A 143 4.17 16.79 -11.16
CA GLY A 143 5.43 17.51 -11.04
C GLY A 143 6.29 17.03 -9.88
N GLY A 144 6.23 15.76 -9.56
CA GLY A 144 7.01 15.17 -8.47
C GLY A 144 6.50 15.48 -7.07
N GLN A 145 5.27 15.98 -6.96
CA GLN A 145 4.67 16.31 -5.65
C GLN A 145 3.27 15.75 -5.56
N VAL A 146 2.87 15.34 -4.34
CA VAL A 146 1.49 14.93 -4.09
C VAL A 146 0.61 16.18 -4.13
N VAL A 147 -0.42 16.15 -4.97
CA VAL A 147 -1.35 17.27 -5.12
C VAL A 147 -2.75 16.96 -4.60
N GLY A 148 -3.05 15.72 -4.30
CA GLY A 148 -4.34 15.31 -3.77
C GLY A 148 -4.35 13.83 -3.48
N GLY A 149 -5.50 13.33 -3.08
CA GLY A 149 -5.66 11.91 -2.81
C GLY A 149 -7.09 11.55 -2.44
N THR A 150 -7.40 10.26 -2.56
CA THR A 150 -8.70 9.71 -2.22
C THR A 150 -8.49 8.48 -1.35
N PHE A 151 -9.23 8.41 -0.24
CA PHE A 151 -9.23 7.21 0.60
C PHE A 151 -10.15 6.16 -0.03
N VAL A 152 -9.64 4.93 -0.12
CA VAL A 152 -10.39 3.79 -0.64
C VAL A 152 -10.53 2.79 0.48
N GLU A 153 -11.76 2.67 0.99
CA GLU A 153 -12.06 1.73 2.06
C GLU A 153 -12.02 0.31 1.52
N ARG A 154 -11.57 -0.62 2.37
CA ARG A 154 -11.52 -2.03 1.99
C ARG A 154 -12.88 -2.51 1.48
N PRO A 155 -12.87 -3.42 0.51
CA PRO A 155 -14.12 -4.03 0.05
C PRO A 155 -14.82 -4.74 1.21
N SER A 156 -16.15 -4.72 1.24
CA SER A 156 -16.94 -5.25 2.35
C SER A 156 -16.97 -6.77 2.41
N ARG A 157 -16.18 -7.45 1.57
CA ARG A 157 -16.05 -8.90 1.67
C ARG A 157 -14.82 -9.40 0.97
#